data_41f64c7f80fbbb86992f196dc26e6156
#
_entry.id   41f64c7f80fbbb86992f196dc26e6156
#
_cell.length_a   1.000
_cell.length_b   1.000
_cell.length_c   1.000
_cell.angle_alpha   90.00
_cell.angle_beta   90.00
_cell.angle_gamma   90.00
#
_symmetry.space_group_name_H-M   'P 1'
#
loop_
_entity.id
_entity.type
_entity.pdbx_description
1 polymer ?
#
loop_
_entity_poly.entity_id
_entity_poly.type
_entity_poly.pdbx_seq_one_letter_code
_entity_poly.pdbx_strand_id
1 'polypeptide(L)'
;MAGSSCRPAAALFVEFRRPVRPCCMHATRIIAIRHGETSWNVDARIQGHLDIPLNDIGLWQAQRTGAALADESFDAIYSSDLQRALTTAQAVAQATGTTVQPDTGLRERCFGSFEGRTFKEIEAELPEQALRWRKRDPDFVPDDGGESLYMLRGRIQHTVDRLAAQHVGGQIALVAHGGVMDVLYRLATRQDLQAPRSWELGNAAINRLLWTPEGLTLVGWGDVSHLSGAALDEFVS
;
A
#
# COMPACT_ATOMS: atom_id res chain seq x y z
N MET A 1 -87.60 -10.18 7.69
CA MET A 1 -86.50 -9.62 8.50
C MET A 1 -85.17 -10.24 8.03
N ALA A 2 -84.40 -9.53 7.22
CA ALA A 2 -83.21 -10.00 6.65
C ALA A 2 -81.98 -9.48 7.45
N GLY A 3 -81.27 -10.39 8.08
CA GLY A 3 -80.00 -10.06 8.81
C GLY A 3 -78.85 -10.00 7.87
N SER A 4 -78.31 -8.78 7.68
CA SER A 4 -77.11 -8.54 6.93
C SER A 4 -75.85 -8.81 7.78
N SER A 5 -75.04 -9.82 7.41
CA SER A 5 -73.76 -10.12 8.05
C SER A 5 -72.67 -9.40 7.32
N CYS A 6 -72.08 -8.43 7.99
CA CYS A 6 -70.86 -7.71 7.51
C CYS A 6 -69.62 -8.54 7.82
N ARG A 7 -68.84 -8.96 6.79
CA ARG A 7 -67.51 -9.57 6.93
C ARG A 7 -66.46 -8.46 7.02
N PRO A 8 -65.44 -8.56 7.91
CA PRO A 8 -64.36 -7.60 7.93
C PRO A 8 -63.40 -7.91 6.82
N ALA A 9 -62.93 -6.85 6.16
CA ALA A 9 -61.91 -6.90 5.12
C ALA A 9 -60.52 -7.29 5.73
N ALA A 10 -59.88 -8.29 5.12
CA ALA A 10 -58.52 -8.67 5.47
C ALA A 10 -57.53 -7.59 4.99
N ALA A 11 -56.81 -7.00 5.93
CA ALA A 11 -55.74 -6.08 5.64
C ALA A 11 -54.52 -6.87 5.07
N LEU A 12 -54.20 -6.62 3.82
CA LEU A 12 -52.96 -7.08 3.20
C LEU A 12 -51.78 -6.31 3.83
N PHE A 13 -51.06 -6.96 4.71
CA PHE A 13 -49.72 -6.49 5.12
C PHE A 13 -48.73 -6.69 3.98
N VAL A 14 -48.40 -5.62 3.28
CA VAL A 14 -47.25 -5.59 2.35
C VAL A 14 -46.01 -5.47 3.21
N GLU A 15 -45.29 -6.59 3.40
CA GLU A 15 -43.96 -6.57 3.95
C GLU A 15 -43.03 -5.82 2.99
N PHE A 16 -42.66 -4.58 3.33
CA PHE A 16 -41.58 -3.87 2.69
C PHE A 16 -40.26 -4.59 3.00
N ARG A 17 -39.84 -5.49 2.11
CA ARG A 17 -38.49 -6.03 2.13
C ARG A 17 -37.53 -4.84 1.97
N ARG A 18 -36.77 -4.53 3.03
CA ARG A 18 -35.68 -3.57 2.95
C ARG A 18 -34.72 -4.02 1.83
N PRO A 19 -34.32 -3.12 0.91
CA PRO A 19 -33.37 -3.49 -0.11
C PRO A 19 -32.09 -3.99 0.57
N VAL A 20 -31.65 -5.20 0.19
CA VAL A 20 -30.36 -5.75 0.60
C VAL A 20 -29.30 -4.81 0.02
N ARG A 21 -28.66 -4.02 0.88
CA ARG A 21 -27.56 -3.16 0.46
C ARG A 21 -26.45 -4.07 -0.06
N PRO A 22 -25.88 -3.81 -1.26
CA PRO A 22 -24.81 -4.63 -1.79
C PRO A 22 -23.64 -4.64 -0.80
N CYS A 23 -23.03 -5.80 -0.59
CA CYS A 23 -21.98 -6.08 0.40
C CYS A 23 -20.73 -5.18 0.23
N CYS A 24 -20.57 -4.50 -0.90
CA CYS A 24 -19.47 -3.57 -1.19
C CYS A 24 -19.51 -2.26 -0.40
N MET A 25 -20.58 -1.95 0.33
CA MET A 25 -20.70 -0.69 1.09
C MET A 25 -19.95 -0.70 2.43
N HIS A 26 -19.27 -1.77 2.77
CA HIS A 26 -18.51 -1.89 4.03
C HIS A 26 -17.01 -2.04 3.85
N ALA A 27 -16.51 -1.92 2.62
CA ALA A 27 -15.10 -2.05 2.32
C ALA A 27 -14.48 -0.69 1.94
N THR A 28 -13.23 -0.47 2.32
CA THR A 28 -12.41 0.65 1.83
C THR A 28 -11.56 0.15 0.68
N ARG A 29 -11.61 0.84 -0.46
CA ARG A 29 -10.69 0.59 -1.58
C ARG A 29 -9.36 1.26 -1.29
N ILE A 30 -8.28 0.53 -1.48
CA ILE A 30 -6.93 1.02 -1.25
C ILE A 30 -6.13 0.90 -2.54
N ILE A 31 -5.56 2.01 -2.99
CA ILE A 31 -4.53 2.04 -4.01
C ILE A 31 -3.20 2.23 -3.29
N ALA A 32 -2.39 1.17 -3.23
CA ALA A 32 -1.07 1.17 -2.60
C ALA A 32 0.02 1.34 -3.66
N ILE A 33 0.89 2.35 -3.47
CA ILE A 33 1.89 2.77 -4.45
C ILE A 33 3.26 2.72 -3.77
N ARG A 34 4.23 2.02 -4.38
CA ARG A 34 5.62 2.14 -4.00
C ARG A 34 6.19 3.45 -4.56
N HIS A 35 7.02 4.15 -3.79
CA HIS A 35 7.71 5.36 -4.26
C HIS A 35 8.48 5.13 -5.56
N GLY A 36 8.71 6.19 -6.33
CA GLY A 36 9.55 6.21 -7.53
C GLY A 36 11.01 5.84 -7.22
N GLU A 37 11.81 5.64 -8.27
CA GLU A 37 13.20 5.21 -8.16
C GLU A 37 14.07 6.26 -7.45
N THR A 38 15.05 5.79 -6.67
CA THR A 38 16.13 6.59 -6.08
C THR A 38 17.48 6.09 -6.59
N SER A 39 18.55 6.90 -6.47
CA SER A 39 19.92 6.43 -6.80
C SER A 39 20.28 5.17 -6.02
N TRP A 40 19.82 5.03 -4.78
CA TRP A 40 20.09 3.85 -3.95
C TRP A 40 19.30 2.60 -4.37
N ASN A 41 18.20 2.74 -5.10
CA ASN A 41 17.56 1.58 -5.75
C ASN A 41 18.46 1.03 -6.87
N VAL A 42 19.08 1.90 -7.66
CA VAL A 42 20.03 1.53 -8.72
C VAL A 42 21.27 0.86 -8.14
N ASP A 43 21.82 1.43 -7.06
CA ASP A 43 23.02 0.93 -6.38
C ASP A 43 22.76 -0.29 -5.49
N ALA A 44 21.51 -0.76 -5.39
CA ALA A 44 21.07 -1.83 -4.49
C ALA A 44 21.48 -1.61 -3.01
N ARG A 45 21.48 -0.32 -2.57
CA ARG A 45 21.73 0.08 -1.18
C ARG A 45 20.43 0.10 -0.38
N ILE A 46 20.51 -0.40 0.83
CA ILE A 46 19.38 -0.40 1.78
C ILE A 46 19.14 1.02 2.28
N GLN A 47 17.93 1.51 2.08
CA GLN A 47 17.58 2.89 2.44
C GLN A 47 17.02 3.00 3.86
N GLY A 48 16.09 2.12 4.22
CA GLY A 48 15.41 2.17 5.51
C GLY A 48 14.81 3.54 5.81
N HIS A 49 15.18 4.12 6.93
CA HIS A 49 14.76 5.45 7.37
C HIS A 49 15.68 6.59 6.87
N LEU A 50 16.78 6.28 6.19
CA LEU A 50 17.59 7.32 5.54
C LEU A 50 16.77 7.97 4.43
N ASP A 51 16.78 9.30 4.42
CA ASP A 51 15.87 10.09 3.59
C ASP A 51 16.50 10.47 2.25
N ILE A 52 16.61 9.48 1.37
CA ILE A 52 17.15 9.62 0.02
C ILE A 52 16.04 10.08 -0.93
N PRO A 53 16.24 11.17 -1.70
CA PRO A 53 15.25 11.68 -2.65
C PRO A 53 15.09 10.78 -3.89
N LEU A 54 14.06 11.03 -4.68
CA LEU A 54 13.91 10.44 -6.00
C LEU A 54 15.04 10.92 -6.92
N ASN A 55 15.49 10.05 -7.83
CA ASN A 55 16.32 10.45 -8.98
C ASN A 55 15.42 10.94 -10.13
N ASP A 56 16.00 11.33 -11.26
CA ASP A 56 15.24 11.88 -12.40
C ASP A 56 14.23 10.88 -12.95
N ILE A 57 14.59 9.58 -13.00
CA ILE A 57 13.69 8.50 -13.39
C ILE A 57 12.54 8.39 -12.39
N GLY A 58 12.83 8.45 -11.09
CA GLY A 58 11.81 8.39 -10.05
C GLY A 58 10.85 9.58 -10.09
N LEU A 59 11.33 10.78 -10.41
CA LEU A 59 10.48 11.96 -10.61
C LEU A 59 9.56 11.77 -11.82
N TRP A 60 10.08 11.28 -12.94
CA TRP A 60 9.28 10.92 -14.11
C TRP A 60 8.25 9.83 -13.77
N GLN A 61 8.64 8.77 -13.07
CA GLN A 61 7.74 7.71 -12.63
C GLN A 61 6.61 8.26 -11.75
N ALA A 62 6.91 9.17 -10.81
CA ALA A 62 5.91 9.82 -9.97
C ALA A 62 4.88 10.61 -10.79
N GLN A 63 5.33 11.37 -11.78
CA GLN A 63 4.45 12.11 -12.70
C GLN A 63 3.57 11.16 -13.51
N ARG A 64 4.12 10.07 -14.05
CA ARG A 64 3.37 9.04 -14.79
C ARG A 64 2.31 8.37 -13.91
N THR A 65 2.65 8.08 -12.64
CA THR A 65 1.71 7.52 -11.66
C THR A 65 0.56 8.50 -11.40
N GLY A 66 0.86 9.79 -11.20
CA GLY A 66 -0.16 10.82 -11.06
C GLY A 66 -1.09 10.88 -12.27
N ALA A 67 -0.54 10.91 -13.48
CA ALA A 67 -1.33 10.93 -14.72
C ALA A 67 -2.23 9.69 -14.88
N ALA A 68 -1.72 8.49 -14.51
CA ALA A 68 -2.49 7.25 -14.58
C ALA A 68 -3.65 7.19 -13.58
N LEU A 69 -3.59 7.96 -12.51
CA LEU A 69 -4.60 8.03 -11.47
C LEU A 69 -5.44 9.30 -11.51
N ALA A 70 -5.30 10.14 -12.55
CA ALA A 70 -5.97 11.45 -12.64
C ALA A 70 -7.51 11.35 -12.60
N ASP A 71 -8.08 10.27 -13.10
CA ASP A 71 -9.53 10.02 -13.11
C ASP A 71 -10.02 9.30 -11.84
N GLU A 72 -9.11 8.94 -10.92
CA GLU A 72 -9.49 8.32 -9.63
C GLU A 72 -9.93 9.40 -8.63
N SER A 73 -10.94 9.07 -7.84
CA SER A 73 -11.41 9.93 -6.75
C SER A 73 -10.96 9.35 -5.42
N PHE A 74 -10.15 10.09 -4.67
CA PHE A 74 -9.66 9.69 -3.35
C PHE A 74 -10.30 10.54 -2.25
N ASP A 75 -10.75 9.89 -1.19
CA ASP A 75 -11.17 10.57 0.05
C ASP A 75 -9.95 11.11 0.81
N ALA A 76 -8.81 10.41 0.69
CA ALA A 76 -7.53 10.83 1.25
C ALA A 76 -6.35 10.16 0.53
N ILE A 77 -5.20 10.83 0.52
CA ILE A 77 -3.91 10.28 0.13
C ILE A 77 -3.00 10.31 1.36
N TYR A 78 -2.64 9.14 1.87
CA TYR A 78 -1.67 9.00 2.95
C TYR A 78 -0.31 8.62 2.39
N SER A 79 0.74 9.19 2.95
CA SER A 79 2.11 8.91 2.53
C SER A 79 3.04 8.72 3.71
N SER A 80 4.03 7.83 3.56
CA SER A 80 5.22 7.96 4.39
C SER A 80 5.76 9.39 4.31
N ASP A 81 6.28 9.88 5.41
CA ASP A 81 6.90 11.21 5.51
C ASP A 81 8.31 11.29 4.92
N LEU A 82 8.89 10.15 4.47
CA LEU A 82 10.17 10.14 3.76
C LEU A 82 10.02 10.75 2.37
N GLN A 83 10.96 11.63 1.98
CA GLN A 83 10.88 12.47 0.78
C GLN A 83 10.52 11.70 -0.49
N ARG A 84 11.12 10.53 -0.73
CA ARG A 84 10.84 9.70 -1.91
C ARG A 84 9.38 9.28 -2.03
N ALA A 85 8.74 8.94 -0.91
CA ALA A 85 7.32 8.59 -0.89
C ALA A 85 6.45 9.85 -0.94
N LEU A 86 6.80 10.89 -0.19
CA LEU A 86 6.08 12.15 -0.15
C LEU A 86 6.05 12.82 -1.53
N THR A 87 7.18 12.87 -2.25
CA THR A 87 7.25 13.43 -3.61
C THR A 87 6.38 12.63 -4.58
N THR A 88 6.38 11.29 -4.48
CA THR A 88 5.51 10.44 -5.30
C THR A 88 4.03 10.72 -4.99
N ALA A 89 3.67 10.84 -3.72
CA ALA A 89 2.31 11.15 -3.29
C ALA A 89 1.84 12.53 -3.75
N GLN A 90 2.73 13.53 -3.75
CA GLN A 90 2.44 14.88 -4.22
C GLN A 90 2.10 14.91 -5.72
N ALA A 91 2.76 14.11 -6.54
CA ALA A 91 2.42 13.99 -7.96
C ALA A 91 1.00 13.41 -8.16
N VAL A 92 0.60 12.40 -7.38
CA VAL A 92 -0.76 11.86 -7.39
C VAL A 92 -1.76 12.92 -6.89
N ALA A 93 -1.44 13.60 -5.82
CA ALA A 93 -2.29 14.64 -5.23
C ALA A 93 -2.55 15.80 -6.21
N GLN A 94 -1.52 16.22 -6.92
CA GLN A 94 -1.64 17.27 -7.95
C GLN A 94 -2.57 16.85 -9.09
N ALA A 95 -2.48 15.59 -9.53
CA ALA A 95 -3.30 15.10 -10.64
C ALA A 95 -4.78 14.89 -10.25
N THR A 96 -5.04 14.52 -8.99
CA THR A 96 -6.40 14.18 -8.50
C THR A 96 -7.08 15.31 -7.73
N GLY A 97 -6.37 16.40 -7.42
CA GLY A 97 -6.89 17.50 -6.60
C GLY A 97 -7.04 17.15 -5.11
N THR A 98 -6.45 16.06 -4.64
CA THR A 98 -6.55 15.57 -3.24
C THR A 98 -5.31 15.98 -2.45
N THR A 99 -5.44 16.27 -1.16
CA THR A 99 -4.29 16.63 -0.31
C THR A 99 -3.57 15.41 0.26
N VAL A 100 -2.24 15.51 0.42
CA VAL A 100 -1.42 14.46 1.05
C VAL A 100 -1.40 14.64 2.56
N GLN A 101 -1.58 13.53 3.27
CA GLN A 101 -1.46 13.44 4.73
C GLN A 101 -0.27 12.54 5.07
N PRO A 102 0.84 13.08 5.59
CA PRO A 102 1.99 12.27 6.01
C PRO A 102 1.64 11.41 7.24
N ASP A 103 2.12 10.16 7.23
CA ASP A 103 1.95 9.22 8.34
C ASP A 103 3.23 8.38 8.52
N THR A 104 3.87 8.53 9.68
CA THR A 104 5.12 7.82 10.01
C THR A 104 4.91 6.31 10.12
N GLY A 105 3.67 5.85 10.34
CA GLY A 105 3.30 4.44 10.33
C GLY A 105 3.48 3.78 8.96
N LEU A 106 3.61 4.56 7.86
CA LEU A 106 3.88 4.08 6.50
C LEU A 106 5.36 4.09 6.12
N ARG A 107 6.29 4.47 7.03
CA ARG A 107 7.73 4.41 6.77
C ARG A 107 8.18 3.00 6.39
N GLU A 108 9.30 2.94 5.67
CA GLU A 108 9.98 1.69 5.37
C GLU A 108 10.40 0.97 6.66
N ARG A 109 10.76 -0.31 6.56
CA ARG A 109 11.40 -1.04 7.65
C ARG A 109 12.64 -0.27 8.11
N CYS A 110 12.78 -0.07 9.40
CA CYS A 110 14.06 0.38 9.94
C CYS A 110 15.05 -0.77 9.88
N PHE A 111 16.14 -0.56 9.16
CA PHE A 111 17.16 -1.59 8.98
C PHE A 111 18.38 -1.39 9.89
N GLY A 112 18.35 -0.36 10.75
CA GLY A 112 19.41 -0.11 11.71
C GLY A 112 20.80 -0.05 11.07
N SER A 113 21.74 -0.84 11.57
CA SER A 113 23.12 -0.89 11.08
C SER A 113 23.30 -1.30 9.60
N PHE A 114 22.24 -1.77 8.95
CA PHE A 114 22.28 -2.13 7.52
C PHE A 114 21.99 -0.95 6.60
N GLU A 115 21.46 0.15 7.12
CA GLU A 115 21.12 1.33 6.31
C GLU A 115 22.37 1.95 5.68
N GLY A 116 22.28 2.30 4.39
CA GLY A 116 23.38 2.82 3.60
C GLY A 116 24.32 1.77 2.99
N ARG A 117 24.13 0.48 3.31
CA ARG A 117 24.99 -0.62 2.83
C ARG A 117 24.31 -1.42 1.73
N THR A 118 25.10 -2.02 0.88
CA THR A 118 24.65 -3.09 -0.02
C THR A 118 24.61 -4.42 0.73
N PHE A 119 23.82 -5.37 0.21
CA PHE A 119 23.80 -6.72 0.81
C PHE A 119 25.19 -7.39 0.81
N LYS A 120 26.01 -7.13 -0.22
CA LYS A 120 27.35 -7.66 -0.33
C LYS A 120 28.28 -7.11 0.78
N GLU A 121 28.18 -5.84 1.10
CA GLU A 121 28.92 -5.22 2.21
C GLU A 121 28.48 -5.82 3.57
N ILE A 122 27.18 -5.99 3.77
CA ILE A 122 26.63 -6.61 4.99
C ILE A 122 27.10 -8.07 5.13
N GLU A 123 27.06 -8.85 4.04
CA GLU A 123 27.51 -10.25 4.05
C GLU A 123 28.99 -10.38 4.39
N ALA A 124 29.83 -9.45 3.92
CA ALA A 124 31.25 -9.45 4.20
C ALA A 124 31.57 -9.05 5.66
N GLU A 125 30.85 -8.08 6.22
CA GLU A 125 31.13 -7.53 7.54
C GLU A 125 30.34 -8.20 8.67
N LEU A 126 29.09 -8.65 8.39
CA LEU A 126 28.12 -9.18 9.34
C LEU A 126 27.49 -10.49 8.84
N PRO A 127 28.30 -11.55 8.56
CA PRO A 127 27.82 -12.75 7.85
C PRO A 127 26.69 -13.49 8.57
N GLU A 128 26.70 -13.52 9.91
CA GLU A 128 25.64 -14.17 10.68
C GLU A 128 24.32 -13.42 10.56
N GLN A 129 24.35 -12.11 10.63
CA GLN A 129 23.15 -11.28 10.46
C GLN A 129 22.63 -11.33 9.02
N ALA A 130 23.53 -11.32 8.03
CA ALA A 130 23.18 -11.50 6.62
C ALA A 130 22.49 -12.84 6.36
N LEU A 131 22.93 -13.90 7.02
CA LEU A 131 22.31 -15.23 6.93
C LEU A 131 20.88 -15.22 7.52
N ARG A 132 20.69 -14.61 8.69
CA ARG A 132 19.35 -14.46 9.31
C ARG A 132 18.41 -13.66 8.42
N TRP A 133 18.87 -12.56 7.85
CA TRP A 133 18.10 -11.79 6.89
C TRP A 133 17.72 -12.62 5.66
N ARG A 134 18.69 -13.30 5.03
CA ARG A 134 18.45 -14.14 3.84
C ARG A 134 17.42 -15.23 4.11
N LYS A 135 17.43 -15.81 5.32
CA LYS A 135 16.44 -16.80 5.78
C LYS A 135 15.08 -16.17 6.12
N ARG A 136 14.96 -14.84 6.03
CA ARG A 136 13.75 -14.13 6.48
C ARG A 136 13.34 -14.49 7.91
N ASP A 137 14.33 -14.60 8.80
CA ASP A 137 14.08 -14.83 10.24
C ASP A 137 13.16 -13.69 10.75
N PRO A 138 11.89 -14.01 11.18
CA PRO A 138 10.92 -12.98 11.47
C PRO A 138 11.18 -12.23 12.78
N ASP A 139 11.97 -12.83 13.67
CA ASP A 139 12.39 -12.21 14.94
C ASP A 139 13.70 -11.45 14.83
N PHE A 140 14.39 -11.56 13.67
CA PHE A 140 15.67 -10.89 13.50
C PHE A 140 15.51 -9.37 13.48
N VAL A 141 16.17 -8.71 14.41
CA VAL A 141 16.30 -7.25 14.53
C VAL A 141 17.74 -6.89 14.15
N PRO A 142 17.96 -6.11 13.08
CA PRO A 142 19.29 -5.51 12.83
C PRO A 142 19.70 -4.62 14.01
N ASP A 143 21.00 -4.56 14.29
CA ASP A 143 21.54 -3.72 15.35
C ASP A 143 21.20 -2.24 15.12
N ASP A 144 21.46 -1.39 16.10
CA ASP A 144 21.22 0.07 16.06
C ASP A 144 19.74 0.46 15.81
N GLY A 145 18.81 -0.24 16.47
CA GLY A 145 17.40 0.13 16.50
C GLY A 145 16.57 -0.33 15.29
N GLY A 146 17.02 -1.37 14.60
CA GLY A 146 16.27 -1.96 13.50
C GLY A 146 14.91 -2.54 13.91
N GLU A 147 14.06 -2.84 12.93
CA GLU A 147 12.79 -3.56 13.10
C GLU A 147 12.93 -5.03 12.70
N SER A 148 12.27 -5.94 13.43
CA SER A 148 12.02 -7.30 12.96
C SER A 148 10.91 -7.33 11.90
N LEU A 149 10.71 -8.45 11.22
CA LEU A 149 9.58 -8.59 10.31
C LEU A 149 8.23 -8.62 11.06
N TYR A 150 8.21 -9.15 12.29
CA TYR A 150 7.00 -9.08 13.13
C TYR A 150 6.66 -7.65 13.55
N MET A 151 7.66 -6.85 13.93
CA MET A 151 7.45 -5.43 14.29
C MET A 151 6.91 -4.65 13.09
N LEU A 152 7.55 -4.79 11.93
CA LEU A 152 7.10 -4.16 10.69
C LEU A 152 5.65 -4.55 10.36
N ARG A 153 5.34 -5.86 10.37
CA ARG A 153 3.99 -6.35 10.07
C ARG A 153 2.96 -5.76 11.02
N GLY A 154 3.23 -5.78 12.32
CA GLY A 154 2.32 -5.23 13.33
C GLY A 154 2.06 -3.73 13.12
N ARG A 155 3.11 -2.94 12.85
CA ARG A 155 3.01 -1.51 12.57
C ARG A 155 2.18 -1.23 11.33
N ILE A 156 2.46 -1.93 10.22
CA ILE A 156 1.75 -1.72 8.96
C ILE A 156 0.29 -2.14 9.08
N GLN A 157 0.01 -3.31 9.66
CA GLN A 157 -1.37 -3.77 9.87
C GLN A 157 -2.17 -2.75 10.69
N HIS A 158 -1.65 -2.34 11.86
CA HIS A 158 -2.30 -1.33 12.70
C HIS A 158 -2.54 -0.01 11.96
N THR A 159 -1.54 0.46 11.20
CA THR A 159 -1.64 1.72 10.45
C THR A 159 -2.72 1.62 9.38
N VAL A 160 -2.73 0.56 8.59
CA VAL A 160 -3.70 0.37 7.51
C VAL A 160 -5.12 0.20 8.07
N ASP A 161 -5.29 -0.59 9.14
CA ASP A 161 -6.59 -0.77 9.80
C ASP A 161 -7.14 0.58 10.30
N ARG A 162 -6.30 1.38 10.95
CA ARG A 162 -6.66 2.71 11.44
C ARG A 162 -7.06 3.67 10.32
N LEU A 163 -6.27 3.72 9.24
CA LEU A 163 -6.53 4.63 8.12
C LEU A 163 -7.75 4.19 7.31
N ALA A 164 -7.85 2.91 6.97
CA ALA A 164 -8.94 2.41 6.16
C ALA A 164 -10.30 2.46 6.87
N ALA A 165 -10.34 2.25 8.19
CA ALA A 165 -11.56 2.33 8.98
C ALA A 165 -12.23 3.72 8.95
N GLN A 166 -11.48 4.79 8.66
CA GLN A 166 -12.00 6.15 8.55
C GLN A 166 -12.73 6.41 7.21
N HIS A 167 -12.58 5.52 6.22
CA HIS A 167 -13.05 5.72 4.85
C HIS A 167 -13.89 4.55 4.33
N VAL A 168 -14.68 3.94 5.21
CA VAL A 168 -15.56 2.80 4.84
C VAL A 168 -16.53 3.20 3.74
N GLY A 169 -16.53 2.46 2.64
CA GLY A 169 -17.32 2.75 1.44
C GLY A 169 -16.60 3.64 0.42
N GLY A 170 -15.49 4.25 0.81
CA GLY A 170 -14.69 5.16 0.01
C GLY A 170 -13.42 4.55 -0.60
N GLN A 171 -12.48 5.42 -0.98
CA GLN A 171 -11.21 5.06 -1.59
C GLN A 171 -10.06 5.92 -1.05
N ILE A 172 -8.96 5.29 -0.68
CA ILE A 172 -7.74 5.98 -0.25
C ILE A 172 -6.53 5.53 -1.06
N ALA A 173 -5.53 6.40 -1.16
CA ALA A 173 -4.20 6.03 -1.64
C ALA A 173 -3.23 5.91 -0.46
N LEU A 174 -2.33 4.92 -0.52
CA LEU A 174 -1.22 4.73 0.40
C LEU A 174 0.09 4.76 -0.39
N VAL A 175 0.94 5.76 -0.18
CA VAL A 175 2.24 5.85 -0.84
C VAL A 175 3.34 5.51 0.15
N ALA A 176 4.08 4.43 -0.14
CA ALA A 176 5.01 3.85 0.82
C ALA A 176 6.21 3.15 0.12
N HIS A 177 6.72 2.07 0.69
CA HIS A 177 8.03 1.49 0.39
C HIS A 177 7.94 -0.01 0.10
N GLY A 178 9.06 -0.59 -0.36
CA GLY A 178 9.12 -2.00 -0.73
C GLY A 178 8.76 -2.96 0.40
N GLY A 179 9.27 -2.73 1.61
CA GLY A 179 8.92 -3.57 2.77
C GLY A 179 7.46 -3.45 3.18
N VAL A 180 6.88 -2.24 3.06
CA VAL A 180 5.45 -2.01 3.30
C VAL A 180 4.61 -2.78 2.29
N MET A 181 4.95 -2.70 1.00
CA MET A 181 4.26 -3.45 -0.06
C MET A 181 4.35 -4.96 0.18
N ASP A 182 5.53 -5.50 0.56
CA ASP A 182 5.70 -6.93 0.89
C ASP A 182 4.74 -7.35 2.02
N VAL A 183 4.60 -6.53 3.06
CA VAL A 183 3.66 -6.80 4.17
C VAL A 183 2.21 -6.74 3.70
N LEU A 184 1.81 -5.74 2.92
CA LEU A 184 0.45 -5.61 2.40
C LEU A 184 0.05 -6.81 1.55
N TYR A 185 0.95 -7.26 0.66
CA TYR A 185 0.72 -8.46 -0.15
C TYR A 185 0.49 -9.69 0.72
N ARG A 186 1.38 -9.91 1.73
CA ARG A 186 1.27 -11.06 2.63
C ARG A 186 0.01 -11.05 3.47
N LEU A 187 -0.39 -9.88 3.98
CA LEU A 187 -1.65 -9.74 4.71
C LEU A 187 -2.85 -10.07 3.83
N ALA A 188 -2.87 -9.55 2.59
CA ALA A 188 -3.97 -9.75 1.65
C ALA A 188 -4.08 -11.19 1.11
N THR A 189 -2.96 -11.89 1.00
CA THR A 189 -2.88 -13.27 0.50
C THR A 189 -2.70 -14.32 1.59
N ARG A 190 -2.65 -13.90 2.87
CA ARG A 190 -2.45 -14.74 4.04
C ARG A 190 -1.16 -15.59 4.00
N GLN A 191 -0.10 -15.02 3.42
CA GLN A 191 1.20 -15.68 3.32
C GLN A 191 2.03 -15.46 4.59
N ASP A 192 2.79 -16.49 4.94
CA ASP A 192 3.76 -16.44 6.03
C ASP A 192 4.90 -15.45 5.72
N LEU A 193 5.46 -14.81 6.77
CA LEU A 193 6.56 -13.86 6.65
C LEU A 193 7.86 -14.51 6.10
N GLN A 194 8.05 -15.81 6.37
CA GLN A 194 9.22 -16.57 5.90
C GLN A 194 9.04 -17.15 4.51
N ALA A 195 7.79 -17.23 4.00
CA ALA A 195 7.56 -17.74 2.66
C ALA A 195 8.38 -16.96 1.62
N PRO A 196 9.02 -17.64 0.66
CA PRO A 196 9.73 -16.99 -0.42
C PRO A 196 8.81 -16.01 -1.17
N ARG A 197 9.36 -14.87 -1.59
CA ARG A 197 8.62 -13.90 -2.37
C ARG A 197 8.54 -14.36 -3.83
N SER A 198 7.32 -14.43 -4.38
CA SER A 198 7.03 -14.77 -5.78
C SER A 198 6.36 -13.61 -6.54
N TRP A 199 6.26 -12.43 -5.93
CA TRP A 199 5.70 -11.21 -6.52
C TRP A 199 6.73 -10.12 -6.62
N GLU A 200 6.51 -9.22 -7.57
CA GLU A 200 7.39 -8.08 -7.78
C GLU A 200 7.02 -6.90 -6.88
N LEU A 201 8.02 -6.07 -6.61
CA LEU A 201 7.90 -4.82 -5.86
C LEU A 201 8.52 -3.70 -6.70
N GLY A 202 7.97 -3.44 -7.90
CA GLY A 202 8.46 -2.40 -8.80
C GLY A 202 8.32 -0.99 -8.20
N ASN A 203 9.27 -0.08 -8.49
CA ASN A 203 9.10 1.33 -8.18
C ASN A 203 7.91 1.90 -8.93
N ALA A 204 7.15 2.79 -8.29
CA ALA A 204 5.93 3.39 -8.81
C ALA A 204 4.82 2.41 -9.23
N ALA A 205 4.94 1.11 -8.89
CA ALA A 205 3.89 0.13 -9.16
C ALA A 205 2.61 0.46 -8.40
N ILE A 206 1.47 0.35 -9.08
CA ILE A 206 0.13 0.55 -8.55
C ILE A 206 -0.45 -0.80 -8.15
N ASN A 207 -0.87 -0.92 -6.88
CA ASN A 207 -1.44 -2.13 -6.31
C ASN A 207 -2.83 -1.81 -5.77
N ARG A 208 -3.79 -2.71 -5.99
CA ARG A 208 -5.18 -2.52 -5.58
C ARG A 208 -5.60 -3.54 -4.55
N LEU A 209 -6.14 -3.07 -3.43
CA LEU A 209 -6.57 -3.86 -2.30
C LEU A 209 -7.98 -3.43 -1.87
N LEU A 210 -8.69 -4.33 -1.22
CA LEU A 210 -9.89 -4.04 -0.44
C LEU A 210 -9.60 -4.29 1.03
N TRP A 211 -9.99 -3.37 1.86
CA TRP A 211 -9.96 -3.52 3.31
C TRP A 211 -11.37 -3.67 3.86
N THR A 212 -11.53 -4.62 4.77
CA THR A 212 -12.72 -4.77 5.63
C THR A 212 -12.25 -5.02 7.07
N PRO A 213 -13.12 -4.97 8.09
CA PRO A 213 -12.75 -5.34 9.46
C PRO A 213 -12.16 -6.76 9.59
N GLU A 214 -12.45 -7.66 8.65
CA GLU A 214 -11.91 -9.02 8.61
C GLU A 214 -10.50 -9.08 7.99
N GLY A 215 -10.01 -7.99 7.40
CA GLY A 215 -8.67 -7.85 6.85
C GLY A 215 -8.62 -7.38 5.40
N LEU A 216 -7.42 -7.54 4.81
CA LEU A 216 -7.14 -7.15 3.43
C LEU A 216 -7.45 -8.27 2.43
N THR A 217 -7.89 -7.88 1.25
CA THR A 217 -8.07 -8.76 0.08
C THR A 217 -7.33 -8.16 -1.11
N LEU A 218 -6.62 -9.00 -1.86
CA LEU A 218 -5.90 -8.59 -3.06
C LEU A 218 -6.86 -8.49 -4.25
N VAL A 219 -6.81 -7.35 -4.97
CA VAL A 219 -7.59 -7.09 -6.19
C VAL A 219 -6.68 -7.07 -7.43
N GLY A 220 -5.54 -6.39 -7.33
CA GLY A 220 -4.54 -6.31 -8.41
C GLY A 220 -3.17 -5.95 -7.85
N TRP A 221 -2.10 -6.42 -8.51
CA TRP A 221 -0.75 -6.23 -8.02
C TRP A 221 0.25 -5.98 -9.13
N GLY A 222 1.18 -5.05 -8.86
CA GLY A 222 2.35 -4.83 -9.69
C GLY A 222 2.04 -4.15 -11.03
N ASP A 223 0.97 -3.37 -11.14
CA ASP A 223 0.64 -2.66 -12.37
C ASP A 223 1.64 -1.53 -12.60
N VAL A 224 2.43 -1.67 -13.66
CA VAL A 224 3.43 -0.69 -14.15
C VAL A 224 3.15 -0.28 -15.59
N SER A 225 1.96 -0.56 -16.13
CA SER A 225 1.58 -0.27 -17.52
C SER A 225 1.74 1.22 -17.88
N HIS A 226 1.50 2.11 -16.92
CA HIS A 226 1.67 3.55 -17.05
C HIS A 226 3.14 3.98 -17.26
N LEU A 227 4.11 3.13 -16.97
CA LEU A 227 5.54 3.37 -17.20
C LEU A 227 6.01 2.89 -18.57
N SER A 228 5.15 2.23 -19.36
CA SER A 228 5.47 1.75 -20.69
C SER A 228 5.35 2.89 -21.71
N GLY A 229 6.35 3.06 -22.59
CA GLY A 229 6.17 3.75 -23.87
C GLY A 229 6.62 5.20 -24.00
N ALA A 230 7.40 5.81 -23.09
CA ALA A 230 7.94 7.17 -23.30
C ALA A 230 9.39 7.38 -22.84
N ALA A 231 9.94 6.46 -22.05
CA ALA A 231 11.23 6.70 -21.38
C ALA A 231 12.46 6.57 -22.28
N LEU A 232 12.35 6.03 -23.50
CA LEU A 232 13.48 5.81 -24.40
C LEU A 232 13.68 6.92 -25.47
N ASP A 233 12.65 7.70 -25.77
CA ASP A 233 12.73 8.67 -26.86
C ASP A 233 13.20 10.07 -26.41
N GLU A 234 13.08 10.41 -25.13
CA GLU A 234 13.47 11.74 -24.62
C GLU A 234 14.91 11.84 -24.13
N PHE A 235 15.59 10.71 -23.86
CA PHE A 235 16.99 10.70 -23.40
C PHE A 235 18.01 10.44 -24.49
N VAL A 236 17.63 10.33 -25.75
CA VAL A 236 18.52 10.07 -26.91
C VAL A 236 18.60 11.23 -27.88
N SER A 237 18.13 12.41 -27.51
CA SER A 237 18.25 13.62 -28.34
C SER A 237 19.18 14.66 -27.75
#